data_a6e9e873d472f18fd17c91bdce512888
#
_entry.id   a6e9e873d472f18fd17c91bdce512888
#
_cell.length_a   1.000
_cell.length_b   1.000
_cell.length_c   1.000
_cell.angle_alpha   90.00
_cell.angle_beta   90.00
_cell.angle_gamma   90.00
#
_symmetry.space_group_name_H-M   'P 1'
#
loop_
_entity.id
_entity.type
_entity.pdbx_description
1 polymer ?
#
loop_
_entity_poly.entity_id
_entity_poly.type
_entity_poly.pdbx_seq_one_letter_code
_entity_poly.pdbx_strand_id
1 'polypeptide(L)'
;MPPVLIGWRALPGGCDDHEVSTSGQPAWSQAVGEAGWIGAALAPFSAYRVASVVPGGFPGYARVLHPAEEPTGPGGRLVRWTEVAAWSGLPLRADSQFHSIALPPDRPGRAAPWSGQGPQAGSLYLPDAEVLAGILRDWTATPEQCWFCVWEGWGWEGMVTLSPEGATPPAPANPIPAAAWQGPRVRLPNRNYLLYAGPVEAVTAIAPLSGGHQTANLWWPADRAWCVASEIDLHWTYLAGPAGLIRAVLADPRLEALPARPDDRLTRVEDWVSAWAGQAADRLLAAGQATITTSRGTVRARLARPGPGRSGSLSTESVSDNGVNGTSNTCLNADTEAGLREEIRRPLIWAIIDLVGG
;
A
#
# COMPACT_ATOMS: atom_id res chain seq x y z
N MET A 1 33.63 -9.64 3.57
CA MET A 1 33.73 -8.32 4.22
C MET A 1 32.57 -8.22 5.19
N PRO A 2 32.77 -7.91 6.47
CA PRO A 2 31.67 -7.81 7.42
C PRO A 2 30.88 -6.50 7.19
N PRO A 3 29.58 -6.45 7.52
CA PRO A 3 28.79 -5.24 7.41
C PRO A 3 29.22 -4.19 8.42
N VAL A 4 29.30 -2.95 7.97
CA VAL A 4 29.60 -1.79 8.82
C VAL A 4 28.36 -1.47 9.64
N LEU A 5 28.40 -1.76 10.94
CA LEU A 5 27.42 -1.29 11.91
C LEU A 5 27.71 0.19 12.21
N ILE A 6 26.87 1.09 11.72
CA ILE A 6 26.90 2.50 12.09
C ILE A 6 26.14 2.64 13.41
N GLY A 7 26.86 2.87 14.51
CA GLY A 7 26.30 3.05 15.84
C GLY A 7 25.63 4.42 15.99
N TRP A 8 24.39 4.43 16.45
CA TRP A 8 23.66 5.62 16.85
C TRP A 8 24.13 6.09 18.23
N ARG A 9 24.59 7.33 18.34
CA ARG A 9 24.83 7.98 19.64
C ARG A 9 23.55 8.65 20.12
N ALA A 10 23.09 8.27 21.32
CA ALA A 10 22.03 8.99 22.03
C ALA A 10 22.56 10.36 22.46
N LEU A 11 21.82 11.42 22.17
CA LEU A 11 22.05 12.78 22.67
C LEU A 11 21.23 13.01 23.96
N PRO A 12 21.78 13.74 24.95
CA PRO A 12 21.09 14.01 26.22
C PRO A 12 19.95 15.02 26.04
N GLY A 13 18.88 14.82 26.79
CA GLY A 13 17.67 15.65 26.73
C GLY A 13 17.91 17.11 27.11
N GLY A 14 17.38 18.01 26.29
CA GLY A 14 17.19 19.42 26.55
C GLY A 14 15.90 19.87 25.86
N CYS A 15 15.08 20.65 26.54
CA CYS A 15 13.83 21.24 26.03
C CYS A 15 14.12 22.19 24.88
N ASP A 16 13.21 22.19 23.89
CA ASP A 16 13.03 23.22 22.86
C ASP A 16 14.21 23.43 21.90
N ASP A 17 14.38 22.46 20.97
CA ASP A 17 15.00 22.80 19.68
C ASP A 17 14.60 21.76 18.64
N HIS A 18 13.92 22.20 17.57
CA HIS A 18 13.71 21.43 16.37
C HIS A 18 15.04 21.28 15.63
N GLU A 19 15.92 20.37 16.07
CA GLU A 19 17.13 20.06 15.34
C GLU A 19 16.75 19.36 14.02
N VAL A 20 16.69 20.15 12.95
CA VAL A 20 16.74 19.62 11.59
C VAL A 20 18.11 18.98 11.39
N SER A 21 18.14 17.69 11.15
CA SER A 21 19.38 16.95 10.93
C SER A 21 20.14 17.52 9.71
N THR A 22 21.28 18.12 9.95
CA THR A 22 22.18 18.64 8.90
C THR A 22 22.94 17.53 8.16
N SER A 23 22.72 16.26 8.53
CA SER A 23 23.45 15.10 7.97
C SER A 23 22.69 14.37 6.84
N GLY A 24 21.55 14.89 6.35
CA GLY A 24 20.72 14.22 5.34
C GLY A 24 19.97 13.00 5.87
N GLN A 25 20.09 12.67 7.16
CA GLN A 25 19.38 11.59 7.80
C GLN A 25 18.09 12.09 8.47
N PRO A 26 16.97 11.34 8.39
CA PRO A 26 15.75 11.71 9.10
C PRO A 26 15.92 11.50 10.60
N ALA A 27 15.47 12.50 11.40
CA ALA A 27 15.43 12.42 12.83
C ALA A 27 13.99 12.13 13.30
N TRP A 28 13.84 11.25 14.30
CA TRP A 28 12.53 11.06 14.94
C TRP A 28 12.05 12.36 15.58
N SER A 29 10.76 12.65 15.43
CA SER A 29 10.15 13.89 15.91
C SER A 29 8.90 13.63 16.77
N GLN A 30 8.75 14.43 17.82
CA GLN A 30 7.57 14.47 18.67
C GLN A 30 6.50 15.48 18.18
N ALA A 31 6.81 16.25 17.15
CA ALA A 31 5.94 17.31 16.62
C ALA A 31 4.75 16.76 15.82
N VAL A 32 4.06 15.74 16.34
CA VAL A 32 2.95 15.03 15.65
C VAL A 32 1.79 15.94 15.25
N GLY A 33 1.69 17.13 15.87
CA GLY A 33 0.73 18.16 15.50
C GLY A 33 0.91 18.71 14.08
N GLU A 34 2.12 18.59 13.51
CA GLU A 34 2.41 19.02 12.13
C GLU A 34 1.60 18.25 11.08
N ALA A 35 1.12 17.06 11.41
CA ALA A 35 0.24 16.26 10.55
C ALA A 35 -1.26 16.59 10.69
N GLY A 36 -1.65 17.48 11.60
CA GLY A 36 -3.07 17.75 11.91
C GLY A 36 -3.87 18.23 10.70
N TRP A 37 -3.27 19.00 9.81
CA TRP A 37 -3.91 19.47 8.58
C TRP A 37 -4.25 18.33 7.61
N ILE A 38 -3.46 17.25 7.60
CA ILE A 38 -3.70 16.06 6.76
C ILE A 38 -5.02 15.42 7.19
N GLY A 39 -5.16 15.12 8.50
CA GLY A 39 -6.38 14.51 9.02
C GLY A 39 -7.64 15.35 8.76
N ALA A 40 -7.52 16.69 8.79
CA ALA A 40 -8.61 17.60 8.49
C ALA A 40 -8.98 17.67 6.99
N ALA A 41 -8.03 17.37 6.08
CA ALA A 41 -8.21 17.45 4.63
C ALA A 41 -8.47 16.10 3.96
N LEU A 42 -8.34 14.97 4.70
CA LEU A 42 -8.68 13.65 4.19
C LEU A 42 -10.19 13.44 4.13
N ALA A 43 -10.68 12.84 3.05
CA ALA A 43 -12.01 12.27 3.01
C ALA A 43 -12.13 11.05 3.95
N PRO A 44 -13.33 10.68 4.42
CA PRO A 44 -13.51 9.46 5.20
C PRO A 44 -12.90 8.24 4.50
N PHE A 45 -12.19 7.40 5.24
CA PHE A 45 -11.53 6.22 4.68
C PHE A 45 -12.54 5.29 3.98
N SER A 46 -13.75 5.17 4.53
CA SER A 46 -14.85 4.38 3.95
C SER A 46 -15.34 4.88 2.57
N ALA A 47 -14.95 6.08 2.15
CA ALA A 47 -15.28 6.59 0.82
C ALA A 47 -14.45 5.92 -0.29
N TYR A 48 -13.33 5.29 0.05
CA TYR A 48 -12.43 4.58 -0.89
C TYR A 48 -12.06 5.42 -2.10
N ARG A 49 -11.67 6.68 -1.87
CA ARG A 49 -11.27 7.65 -2.90
C ARG A 49 -9.82 8.07 -2.73
N VAL A 50 -9.24 8.64 -3.75
CA VAL A 50 -7.89 9.24 -3.69
C VAL A 50 -7.77 10.21 -2.52
N ALA A 51 -8.78 11.07 -2.32
CA ALA A 51 -8.83 11.98 -1.18
C ALA A 51 -8.95 11.30 0.20
N SER A 52 -9.15 9.97 0.26
CA SER A 52 -9.09 9.21 1.52
C SER A 52 -7.66 8.78 1.89
N VAL A 53 -6.68 8.95 0.97
CA VAL A 53 -5.28 8.55 1.14
C VAL A 53 -4.35 9.76 1.14
N VAL A 54 -4.56 10.70 0.22
CA VAL A 54 -3.79 11.94 0.09
C VAL A 54 -4.71 13.14 0.29
N PRO A 55 -4.31 14.20 1.02
CA PRO A 55 -5.18 15.34 1.33
C PRO A 55 -5.85 15.96 0.11
N GLY A 56 -7.12 16.30 0.25
CA GLY A 56 -7.87 17.09 -0.72
C GLY A 56 -7.42 18.55 -0.78
N GLY A 57 -7.92 19.31 -1.77
CA GLY A 57 -7.71 20.76 -1.87
C GLY A 57 -6.49 21.21 -2.69
N PHE A 58 -5.68 20.30 -3.20
CA PHE A 58 -4.57 20.63 -4.12
C PHE A 58 -5.07 20.82 -5.55
N PRO A 59 -4.36 21.68 -6.35
CA PRO A 59 -4.71 21.91 -7.76
C PRO A 59 -4.51 20.71 -8.68
N GLY A 60 -3.70 19.70 -8.28
CA GLY A 60 -3.42 18.55 -9.11
C GLY A 60 -3.02 17.32 -8.32
N TYR A 61 -3.21 16.15 -8.95
CA TYR A 61 -2.91 14.83 -8.38
C TYR A 61 -2.30 13.92 -9.46
N ALA A 62 -1.37 13.08 -9.02
CA ALA A 62 -0.83 11.99 -9.80
C ALA A 62 -0.71 10.74 -8.95
N ARG A 63 -0.62 9.57 -9.58
CA ARG A 63 -0.19 8.33 -8.95
C ARG A 63 1.07 7.82 -9.63
N VAL A 64 2.09 7.50 -8.86
CA VAL A 64 3.34 6.88 -9.29
C VAL A 64 3.21 5.38 -9.08
N LEU A 65 3.33 4.59 -10.13
CA LEU A 65 3.13 3.15 -10.11
C LEU A 65 4.39 2.46 -9.59
N HIS A 66 4.22 1.51 -8.66
CA HIS A 66 5.35 0.70 -8.20
C HIS A 66 5.70 -0.34 -9.26
N PRO A 67 6.97 -0.59 -9.56
CA PRO A 67 7.35 -1.59 -10.56
C PRO A 67 7.01 -3.01 -10.10
N ALA A 68 6.67 -3.86 -11.07
CA ALA A 68 6.59 -5.31 -10.89
C ALA A 68 7.97 -5.94 -11.06
N GLU A 69 8.11 -7.24 -10.78
CA GLU A 69 9.36 -7.96 -10.90
C GLU A 69 9.20 -9.22 -11.77
N GLU A 70 10.03 -9.34 -12.80
CA GLU A 70 10.11 -10.53 -13.64
C GLU A 70 11.14 -11.50 -13.05
N PRO A 71 10.79 -12.79 -12.83
CA PRO A 71 11.69 -13.76 -12.22
C PRO A 71 12.76 -14.22 -13.22
N THR A 72 13.80 -13.43 -13.41
CA THR A 72 14.94 -13.77 -14.31
C THR A 72 16.22 -14.11 -13.55
N GLY A 73 16.12 -14.81 -12.39
CA GLY A 73 17.26 -15.18 -11.54
C GLY A 73 17.34 -14.36 -10.25
N PRO A 74 18.44 -14.45 -9.47
CA PRO A 74 18.58 -13.70 -8.23
C PRO A 74 18.53 -12.19 -8.48
N GLY A 75 17.55 -11.48 -7.94
CA GLY A 75 17.33 -10.05 -8.13
C GLY A 75 16.68 -9.69 -9.44
N GLY A 76 15.52 -10.27 -9.74
CA GLY A 76 14.76 -10.15 -10.96
C GLY A 76 14.74 -8.77 -11.66
N ARG A 77 14.37 -8.72 -12.92
CA ARG A 77 14.25 -7.46 -13.66
C ARG A 77 13.00 -6.71 -13.22
N LEU A 78 13.14 -5.46 -12.84
CA LEU A 78 12.00 -4.59 -12.61
C LEU A 78 11.29 -4.26 -13.93
N VAL A 79 9.97 -4.29 -13.90
CA VAL A 79 9.10 -4.17 -15.07
C VAL A 79 8.08 -3.08 -14.81
N ARG A 80 7.95 -2.15 -15.73
CA ARG A 80 6.92 -1.12 -15.67
C ARG A 80 5.55 -1.66 -16.09
N TRP A 81 4.49 -1.10 -15.57
CA TRP A 81 3.11 -1.52 -15.90
C TRP A 81 2.82 -1.39 -17.39
N THR A 82 3.40 -0.42 -18.07
CA THR A 82 3.30 -0.28 -19.54
C THR A 82 3.85 -1.48 -20.28
N GLU A 83 4.94 -2.11 -19.80
CA GLU A 83 5.48 -3.31 -20.39
C GLU A 83 4.54 -4.51 -20.16
N VAL A 84 3.99 -4.65 -18.95
CA VAL A 84 3.00 -5.70 -18.63
C VAL A 84 1.74 -5.53 -19.45
N ALA A 85 1.25 -4.29 -19.59
CA ALA A 85 0.10 -3.95 -20.42
C ALA A 85 0.34 -4.27 -21.91
N ALA A 86 1.52 -3.94 -22.43
CA ALA A 86 1.93 -4.28 -23.80
C ALA A 86 2.00 -5.80 -24.00
N TRP A 87 2.57 -6.54 -23.05
CA TRP A 87 2.63 -7.99 -23.08
C TRP A 87 1.24 -8.64 -23.09
N SER A 88 0.31 -8.17 -22.25
CA SER A 88 -1.06 -8.69 -22.19
C SER A 88 -1.94 -8.20 -23.34
N GLY A 89 -1.53 -7.16 -24.08
CA GLY A 89 -2.35 -6.47 -25.08
C GLY A 89 -3.53 -5.71 -24.50
N LEU A 90 -3.47 -5.37 -23.21
CA LEU A 90 -4.49 -4.60 -22.50
C LEU A 90 -4.06 -3.14 -22.34
N PRO A 91 -4.98 -2.17 -22.41
CA PRO A 91 -4.61 -0.76 -22.26
C PRO A 91 -4.30 -0.43 -20.80
N LEU A 92 -3.19 0.25 -20.55
CA LEU A 92 -2.93 0.93 -19.29
C LEU A 92 -3.72 2.24 -19.25
N ARG A 93 -4.57 2.41 -18.24
CA ARG A 93 -5.44 3.58 -18.05
C ARG A 93 -5.14 4.24 -16.71
N ALA A 94 -5.60 5.48 -16.52
CA ALA A 94 -5.41 6.22 -15.28
C ALA A 94 -5.97 5.49 -14.04
N ASP A 95 -6.99 4.65 -14.20
CA ASP A 95 -7.65 3.85 -13.16
C ASP A 95 -7.26 2.36 -13.15
N SER A 96 -6.33 1.91 -14.01
CA SER A 96 -5.91 0.50 -14.08
C SER A 96 -5.39 0.01 -12.74
N GLN A 97 -5.76 -1.21 -12.37
CA GLN A 97 -5.15 -1.99 -11.30
C GLN A 97 -4.12 -2.93 -11.91
N PHE A 98 -3.08 -3.32 -11.16
CA PHE A 98 -2.04 -4.20 -11.72
C PHE A 98 -2.64 -5.51 -12.24
N HIS A 99 -3.50 -6.15 -11.45
CA HIS A 99 -4.16 -7.39 -11.85
C HIS A 99 -5.00 -7.23 -13.13
N SER A 100 -5.53 -6.05 -13.43
CA SER A 100 -6.34 -5.83 -14.64
C SER A 100 -5.52 -5.86 -15.93
N ILE A 101 -4.19 -5.70 -15.84
CA ILE A 101 -3.27 -5.78 -16.96
C ILE A 101 -2.40 -7.04 -16.92
N ALA A 102 -2.13 -7.59 -15.74
CA ALA A 102 -1.33 -8.79 -15.54
C ALA A 102 -2.10 -10.09 -15.83
N LEU A 103 -3.43 -10.04 -15.76
CA LEU A 103 -4.32 -11.17 -15.90
C LEU A 103 -5.29 -10.92 -17.06
N PRO A 104 -4.91 -11.26 -18.30
CA PRO A 104 -5.88 -11.24 -19.38
C PRO A 104 -7.05 -12.14 -18.99
N PRO A 105 -8.32 -11.67 -19.19
CA PRO A 105 -9.48 -12.50 -18.95
C PRO A 105 -9.35 -13.81 -19.71
N ASP A 106 -9.80 -14.90 -19.09
CA ASP A 106 -9.77 -16.25 -19.65
C ASP A 106 -10.53 -16.27 -21.00
N ARG A 107 -9.78 -16.07 -22.09
CA ARG A 107 -10.29 -16.12 -23.46
C ARG A 107 -9.44 -17.04 -24.30
N PRO A 108 -10.01 -17.95 -25.08
CA PRO A 108 -9.26 -18.82 -25.98
C PRO A 108 -8.29 -18.02 -26.86
N GLY A 109 -7.02 -18.45 -26.90
CA GLY A 109 -5.97 -17.86 -27.72
C GLY A 109 -5.21 -16.68 -27.14
N ARG A 110 -5.40 -16.32 -25.86
CA ARG A 110 -4.58 -15.30 -25.18
C ARG A 110 -3.36 -15.90 -24.49
N ALA A 111 -2.34 -15.02 -24.29
CA ALA A 111 -1.14 -15.34 -23.55
C ALA A 111 -1.46 -15.86 -22.13
N ALA A 112 -0.57 -16.71 -21.61
CA ALA A 112 -0.60 -17.11 -20.20
C ALA A 112 -0.61 -15.87 -19.29
N PRO A 113 -1.11 -15.95 -18.04
CA PRO A 113 -1.01 -14.88 -17.09
C PRO A 113 0.44 -14.42 -16.89
N TRP A 114 0.62 -13.16 -16.50
CA TRP A 114 1.91 -12.65 -16.08
C TRP A 114 2.52 -13.57 -15.03
N SER A 115 3.73 -14.07 -15.28
CA SER A 115 4.40 -15.05 -14.43
C SER A 115 5.33 -14.43 -13.40
N GLY A 116 5.52 -13.10 -13.44
CA GLY A 116 6.34 -12.35 -12.49
C GLY A 116 5.61 -12.04 -11.19
N GLN A 117 6.35 -11.47 -10.24
CA GLN A 117 5.77 -10.96 -9.00
C GLN A 117 5.06 -9.62 -9.27
N GLY A 118 3.94 -9.40 -8.58
CA GLY A 118 3.24 -8.14 -8.59
C GLY A 118 4.06 -7.02 -7.94
N PRO A 119 3.66 -5.75 -8.14
CA PRO A 119 4.32 -4.63 -7.49
C PRO A 119 4.23 -4.73 -5.97
N GLN A 120 5.26 -4.25 -5.27
CA GLN A 120 5.21 -4.15 -3.82
C GLN A 120 4.12 -3.17 -3.39
N ALA A 121 3.25 -3.57 -2.46
CA ALA A 121 2.26 -2.70 -1.87
C ALA A 121 2.89 -1.82 -0.76
N GLY A 122 2.33 -0.63 -0.58
CA GLY A 122 2.58 0.22 0.58
C GLY A 122 3.91 0.95 0.64
N SER A 123 4.80 0.73 -0.32
CA SER A 123 6.12 1.34 -0.33
C SER A 123 6.52 1.73 -1.75
N LEU A 124 6.81 3.02 -1.96
CA LEU A 124 7.36 3.49 -3.22
C LEU A 124 8.74 2.86 -3.43
N TYR A 125 9.01 2.40 -4.64
CA TYR A 125 10.33 1.88 -5.01
C TYR A 125 11.42 2.93 -4.75
N LEU A 126 12.51 2.54 -4.06
CA LEU A 126 13.49 3.49 -3.53
C LEU A 126 14.13 4.39 -4.60
N PRO A 127 14.56 3.91 -5.79
CA PRO A 127 15.02 4.77 -6.86
C PRO A 127 13.95 5.72 -7.40
N ASP A 128 12.68 5.31 -7.44
CA ASP A 128 11.59 6.21 -7.83
C ASP A 128 11.34 7.29 -6.75
N ALA A 129 11.52 6.95 -5.47
CA ALA A 129 11.46 7.90 -4.36
C ALA A 129 12.58 8.94 -4.44
N GLU A 130 13.80 8.53 -4.82
CA GLU A 130 14.94 9.44 -5.04
C GLU A 130 14.66 10.41 -6.19
N VAL A 131 14.19 9.91 -7.32
CA VAL A 131 13.81 10.76 -8.47
C VAL A 131 12.69 11.73 -8.07
N LEU A 132 11.68 11.24 -7.37
CA LEU A 132 10.54 12.06 -6.93
C LEU A 132 11.00 13.14 -5.95
N ALA A 133 11.85 12.81 -4.98
CA ALA A 133 12.42 13.79 -4.03
C ALA A 133 13.19 14.90 -4.75
N GLY A 134 14.00 14.56 -5.75
CA GLY A 134 14.71 15.53 -6.58
C GLY A 134 13.77 16.50 -7.31
N ILE A 135 12.64 16.01 -7.83
CA ILE A 135 11.63 16.87 -8.45
C ILE A 135 10.96 17.75 -7.38
N LEU A 136 10.52 17.16 -6.27
CA LEU A 136 9.75 17.84 -5.23
C LEU A 136 10.51 18.96 -4.54
N ARG A 137 11.84 18.86 -4.47
CA ARG A 137 12.73 19.89 -3.92
C ARG A 137 12.49 21.26 -4.54
N ASP A 138 12.29 21.31 -5.84
CA ASP A 138 12.10 22.56 -6.60
C ASP A 138 10.68 23.15 -6.46
N TRP A 139 9.78 22.46 -5.77
CA TRP A 139 8.36 22.82 -5.62
C TRP A 139 7.95 23.16 -4.18
N THR A 140 8.91 23.50 -3.34
CA THR A 140 8.68 23.96 -1.98
C THR A 140 9.67 25.04 -1.59
N ALA A 141 9.28 25.94 -0.71
CA ALA A 141 10.19 26.91 -0.11
C ALA A 141 10.95 26.34 1.11
N THR A 142 10.59 25.13 1.56
CA THR A 142 11.16 24.49 2.77
C THR A 142 11.69 23.08 2.50
N PRO A 143 12.57 22.88 1.47
CA PRO A 143 13.05 21.54 1.12
C PRO A 143 13.91 20.90 2.22
N GLU A 144 14.49 21.67 3.11
CA GLU A 144 15.28 21.20 4.25
C GLU A 144 14.41 20.82 5.47
N GLN A 145 13.10 21.08 5.41
CA GLN A 145 12.15 20.85 6.51
C GLN A 145 10.95 20.06 6.01
N CYS A 146 11.13 18.76 5.89
CA CYS A 146 10.06 17.82 5.50
C CYS A 146 9.75 16.87 6.64
N TRP A 147 8.51 16.39 6.64
CA TRP A 147 7.98 15.43 7.59
C TRP A 147 7.71 14.12 6.90
N PHE A 148 8.01 13.00 7.60
CA PHE A 148 7.89 11.66 7.07
C PHE A 148 7.15 10.77 8.08
N CYS A 149 6.01 10.24 7.70
CA CYS A 149 5.24 9.27 8.48
C CYS A 149 5.61 7.85 8.08
N VAL A 150 5.91 7.02 9.08
CA VAL A 150 6.20 5.59 8.92
C VAL A 150 5.17 4.80 9.71
N TRP A 151 4.42 3.93 9.04
CA TRP A 151 3.36 3.15 9.69
C TRP A 151 3.92 2.20 10.77
N GLU A 152 3.29 2.20 11.96
CA GLU A 152 3.75 1.38 13.08
C GLU A 152 3.49 -0.13 12.92
N GLY A 153 2.59 -0.52 12.02
CA GLY A 153 2.13 -1.89 11.86
C GLY A 153 2.99 -2.80 10.98
N TRP A 154 4.18 -2.38 10.57
CA TRP A 154 5.05 -3.17 9.68
C TRP A 154 5.79 -4.34 10.33
N GLY A 155 5.39 -4.76 11.54
CA GLY A 155 6.00 -5.91 12.20
C GLY A 155 7.35 -5.60 12.88
N TRP A 156 7.56 -4.38 13.31
CA TRP A 156 8.76 -3.91 14.01
C TRP A 156 9.11 -4.69 15.28
N GLU A 157 8.13 -5.35 15.92
CA GLU A 157 8.30 -6.15 17.13
C GLU A 157 8.84 -7.56 16.86
N GLY A 158 9.24 -7.83 15.62
CA GLY A 158 9.82 -9.09 15.19
C GLY A 158 8.77 -10.06 14.65
N MET A 159 8.97 -10.53 13.42
CA MET A 159 8.26 -11.70 12.91
C MET A 159 8.74 -12.91 13.69
N VAL A 160 7.84 -13.60 14.39
CA VAL A 160 8.10 -14.93 14.92
C VAL A 160 8.22 -15.87 13.73
N THR A 161 9.43 -16.15 13.30
CA THR A 161 9.68 -17.19 12.31
C THR A 161 9.50 -18.53 13.03
N LEU A 162 8.43 -19.24 12.74
CA LEU A 162 8.26 -20.62 13.18
C LEU A 162 9.27 -21.47 12.41
N SER A 163 10.39 -21.78 13.04
CA SER A 163 11.32 -22.78 12.50
C SER A 163 10.69 -24.17 12.67
N PRO A 164 10.69 -25.02 11.64
CA PRO A 164 10.17 -26.39 11.74
C PRO A 164 10.90 -27.25 12.79
N GLU A 165 12.07 -26.83 13.26
CA GLU A 165 12.92 -27.57 14.20
C GLU A 165 12.83 -27.09 15.66
N GLY A 166 11.85 -26.26 16.01
CA GLY A 166 11.57 -25.89 17.42
C GLY A 166 12.57 -24.95 18.10
N ALA A 167 13.62 -24.51 17.41
CA ALA A 167 14.48 -23.43 17.88
C ALA A 167 13.91 -22.09 17.38
N THR A 168 13.30 -21.32 18.25
CA THR A 168 12.93 -19.94 17.96
C THR A 168 14.21 -19.10 17.88
N PRO A 169 14.62 -18.62 16.68
CA PRO A 169 15.72 -17.66 16.63
C PRO A 169 15.32 -16.42 17.44
N PRO A 170 16.27 -15.74 18.10
CA PRO A 170 15.97 -14.50 18.79
C PRO A 170 15.31 -13.54 17.78
N ALA A 171 14.18 -12.96 18.19
CA ALA A 171 13.50 -11.94 17.37
C ALA A 171 14.53 -10.86 16.97
N PRO A 172 14.62 -10.45 15.71
CA PRO A 172 15.50 -9.37 15.34
C PRO A 172 15.17 -8.15 16.18
N ALA A 173 16.21 -7.47 16.69
CA ALA A 173 16.02 -6.27 17.50
C ALA A 173 15.20 -5.25 16.70
N ASN A 174 14.21 -4.64 17.34
CA ASN A 174 13.43 -3.56 16.71
C ASN A 174 14.41 -2.45 16.27
N PRO A 175 14.50 -2.12 14.98
CA PRO A 175 15.41 -1.09 14.50
C PRO A 175 15.02 0.31 14.96
N ILE A 176 13.77 0.49 15.43
CA ILE A 176 13.26 1.77 15.90
C ILE A 176 13.74 2.03 17.34
N PRO A 177 14.38 3.17 17.62
CA PRO A 177 14.80 3.51 18.97
C PRO A 177 13.63 3.46 19.97
N ALA A 178 13.88 2.96 21.18
CA ALA A 178 12.85 2.80 22.21
C ALA A 178 12.09 4.10 22.51
N ALA A 179 12.77 5.24 22.51
CA ALA A 179 12.16 6.55 22.69
C ALA A 179 11.15 6.89 21.57
N ALA A 180 11.46 6.54 20.33
CA ALA A 180 10.55 6.72 19.20
C ALA A 180 9.38 5.73 19.30
N TRP A 181 9.64 4.48 19.67
CA TRP A 181 8.61 3.45 19.82
C TRP A 181 7.62 3.77 20.96
N GLN A 182 8.08 4.36 22.05
CA GLN A 182 7.25 4.78 23.19
C GLN A 182 6.68 6.19 23.04
N GLY A 183 7.11 6.95 22.05
CA GLY A 183 6.75 8.34 21.81
C GLY A 183 5.35 8.52 21.21
N PRO A 184 4.95 9.78 20.97
CA PRO A 184 3.65 10.10 20.38
C PRO A 184 3.54 9.60 18.92
N ARG A 185 2.29 9.42 18.46
CA ARG A 185 1.95 8.98 17.11
C ARG A 185 1.16 10.05 16.37
N VAL A 186 1.44 10.20 15.09
CA VAL A 186 0.48 10.79 14.16
C VAL A 186 -0.68 9.81 14.01
N ARG A 187 -1.88 10.26 14.36
CA ARG A 187 -3.11 9.47 14.29
C ARG A 187 -3.95 9.96 13.12
N LEU A 188 -4.06 9.15 12.09
CA LEU A 188 -4.94 9.35 10.95
C LEU A 188 -6.03 8.27 10.94
N PRO A 189 -7.11 8.43 10.17
CA PRO A 189 -8.15 7.41 10.09
C PRO A 189 -7.55 6.03 9.77
N ASN A 190 -7.75 5.07 10.69
CA ASN A 190 -7.32 3.66 10.62
C ASN A 190 -5.80 3.39 10.59
N ARG A 191 -4.96 4.40 10.78
CA ARG A 191 -3.50 4.24 10.76
C ARG A 191 -2.83 5.13 11.81
N ASN A 192 -1.82 4.58 12.49
CA ASN A 192 -0.91 5.33 13.35
C ASN A 192 0.49 5.31 12.76
N TYR A 193 1.21 6.42 12.89
CA TYR A 193 2.54 6.55 12.31
C TYR A 193 3.53 7.13 13.31
N LEU A 194 4.78 6.67 13.19
CA LEU A 194 5.95 7.37 13.70
C LEU A 194 6.23 8.58 12.81
N LEU A 195 6.64 9.70 13.40
CA LEU A 195 6.99 10.90 12.66
C LEU A 195 8.50 11.11 12.66
N TYR A 196 9.04 11.35 11.48
CA TYR A 196 10.42 11.77 11.28
C TYR A 196 10.47 13.12 10.57
N ALA A 197 11.58 13.85 10.74
CA ALA A 197 11.84 15.14 10.10
C ALA A 197 13.23 15.14 9.46
N GLY A 198 13.38 15.87 8.37
CA GLY A 198 14.66 16.01 7.66
C GLY A 198 14.50 16.74 6.33
N PRO A 199 15.57 16.90 5.54
CA PRO A 199 15.46 17.40 4.18
C PRO A 199 14.67 16.42 3.30
N VAL A 200 14.17 16.89 2.17
CA VAL A 200 13.31 16.08 1.28
C VAL A 200 13.99 14.77 0.84
N GLU A 201 15.29 14.77 0.64
CA GLU A 201 16.10 13.61 0.26
C GLU A 201 16.17 12.54 1.36
N ALA A 202 15.90 12.91 2.61
CA ALA A 202 15.89 11.98 3.73
C ALA A 202 14.85 10.84 3.58
N VAL A 203 13.89 10.98 2.64
CA VAL A 203 12.93 9.91 2.32
C VAL A 203 13.63 8.59 1.96
N THR A 204 14.79 8.65 1.30
CA THR A 204 15.56 7.46 0.91
C THR A 204 16.23 6.78 2.10
N ALA A 205 16.49 7.51 3.19
CA ALA A 205 17.08 7.00 4.40
C ALA A 205 16.05 6.39 5.39
N ILE A 206 14.76 6.49 5.10
CA ILE A 206 13.69 5.84 5.87
C ILE A 206 13.72 4.31 5.68
N ALA A 207 14.01 3.82 4.48
CA ALA A 207 14.01 2.40 4.18
C ALA A 207 14.98 1.58 5.06
N PRO A 208 16.21 2.00 5.36
CA PRO A 208 17.09 1.30 6.30
C PRO A 208 16.51 1.16 7.70
N LEU A 209 15.68 2.11 8.15
CA LEU A 209 15.04 2.03 9.46
C LEU A 209 14.02 0.88 9.53
N SER A 210 13.50 0.44 8.38
CA SER A 210 12.50 -0.62 8.25
C SER A 210 13.09 -1.97 7.80
N GLY A 211 14.37 -2.20 7.99
CA GLY A 211 15.00 -3.42 7.51
C GLY A 211 15.17 -3.48 5.99
N GLY A 212 15.10 -2.34 5.31
CA GLY A 212 15.40 -2.20 3.88
C GLY A 212 14.21 -2.25 2.92
N HIS A 213 12.96 -2.34 3.43
CA HIS A 213 11.82 -2.63 2.56
C HIS A 213 10.76 -1.52 2.47
N GLN A 214 10.91 -0.42 3.22
CA GLN A 214 9.85 0.56 3.31
C GLN A 214 10.33 2.00 3.18
N THR A 215 9.69 2.77 2.30
CA THR A 215 9.78 4.23 2.27
C THR A 215 8.72 4.85 3.19
N ALA A 216 8.72 6.18 3.33
CA ALA A 216 7.70 6.86 4.11
C ALA A 216 6.30 6.67 3.50
N ASN A 217 5.30 6.40 4.35
CA ASN A 217 3.91 6.26 3.92
C ASN A 217 3.27 7.61 3.58
N LEU A 218 3.63 8.67 4.33
CA LEU A 218 3.22 10.04 4.06
C LEU A 218 4.43 10.95 4.23
N TRP A 219 4.60 11.93 3.35
CA TRP A 219 5.62 12.94 3.49
C TRP A 219 5.22 14.26 2.82
N TRP A 220 5.64 15.37 3.43
CA TRP A 220 5.29 16.71 3.01
C TRP A 220 6.30 17.74 3.55
N PRO A 221 6.49 18.91 2.89
CA PRO A 221 7.32 19.99 3.40
C PRO A 221 6.59 20.83 4.45
N ALA A 222 7.32 21.59 5.24
CA ALA A 222 6.75 22.44 6.29
C ALA A 222 5.78 23.50 5.74
N ASP A 223 6.00 24.00 4.52
CA ASP A 223 5.10 24.93 3.83
C ASP A 223 3.87 24.25 3.21
N ARG A 224 3.75 22.90 3.29
CA ARG A 224 2.64 22.11 2.77
C ARG A 224 2.39 22.29 1.27
N ALA A 225 3.41 22.65 0.51
CA ALA A 225 3.29 22.90 -0.94
C ALA A 225 2.84 21.65 -1.71
N TRP A 226 3.13 20.46 -1.20
CA TRP A 226 2.73 19.17 -1.75
C TRP A 226 2.61 18.11 -0.66
N CYS A 227 1.98 16.98 -0.99
CA CYS A 227 1.90 15.81 -0.13
C CYS A 227 2.01 14.52 -0.95
N VAL A 228 2.83 13.59 -0.49
CA VAL A 228 2.97 12.25 -1.06
C VAL A 228 2.38 11.24 -0.08
N ALA A 229 1.68 10.22 -0.59
CA ALA A 229 1.03 9.20 0.21
C ALA A 229 1.10 7.81 -0.43
N SER A 230 1.71 6.84 0.28
CA SER A 230 1.73 5.42 -0.04
C SER A 230 0.84 4.68 0.96
N GLU A 231 -0.38 4.33 0.58
CA GLU A 231 -1.24 3.49 1.43
C GLU A 231 -0.72 2.05 1.41
N ILE A 232 -0.69 1.40 2.57
CA ILE A 232 -0.02 0.09 2.77
C ILE A 232 -0.56 -1.03 1.88
N ASP A 233 -1.79 -0.91 1.40
CA ASP A 233 -2.47 -1.92 0.57
C ASP A 233 -2.45 -1.57 -0.92
N LEU A 234 -1.81 -0.45 -1.33
CA LEU A 234 -1.80 0.00 -2.73
C LEU A 234 -0.44 -0.24 -3.41
N HIS A 235 -0.50 -0.61 -4.68
CA HIS A 235 0.66 -0.84 -5.55
C HIS A 235 1.14 0.45 -6.26
N TRP A 236 0.81 1.61 -5.72
CA TRP A 236 1.21 2.93 -6.21
C TRP A 236 1.19 3.96 -5.08
N THR A 237 1.86 5.05 -5.32
CA THR A 237 1.95 6.20 -4.44
C THR A 237 1.22 7.38 -5.04
N TYR A 238 0.41 8.08 -4.27
CA TYR A 238 -0.22 9.32 -4.69
C TYR A 238 0.66 10.53 -4.39
N LEU A 239 0.61 11.51 -5.28
CA LEU A 239 1.16 12.85 -5.12
C LEU A 239 0.04 13.87 -5.31
N ALA A 240 -0.07 14.83 -4.39
CA ALA A 240 -0.93 16.00 -4.50
C ALA A 240 -0.07 17.27 -4.42
N GLY A 241 -0.35 18.27 -5.25
CA GLY A 241 0.44 19.50 -5.29
C GLY A 241 0.03 20.49 -6.38
N PRO A 242 0.86 21.49 -6.64
CA PRO A 242 0.63 22.46 -7.73
C PRO A 242 0.52 21.77 -9.09
N ALA A 243 -0.33 22.27 -9.98
CA ALA A 243 -0.52 21.68 -11.31
C ALA A 243 0.77 21.59 -12.15
N GLY A 244 1.73 22.52 -11.92
CA GLY A 244 3.05 22.49 -12.55
C GLY A 244 3.88 21.30 -12.11
N LEU A 245 3.91 21.02 -10.80
CA LEU A 245 4.55 19.85 -10.21
C LEU A 245 4.00 18.55 -10.82
N ILE A 246 2.66 18.43 -10.85
CA ILE A 246 2.01 17.23 -11.39
C ILE A 246 2.41 17.02 -12.86
N ARG A 247 2.44 18.08 -13.67
CA ARG A 247 2.92 17.96 -15.06
C ARG A 247 4.38 17.54 -15.15
N ALA A 248 5.25 18.04 -14.26
CA ALA A 248 6.66 17.67 -14.24
C ALA A 248 6.83 16.17 -13.91
N VAL A 249 6.11 15.66 -12.92
CA VAL A 249 6.14 14.24 -12.55
C VAL A 249 5.56 13.34 -13.66
N LEU A 250 4.46 13.73 -14.28
CA LEU A 250 3.85 12.97 -15.39
C LEU A 250 4.73 12.96 -16.66
N ALA A 251 5.60 13.93 -16.82
CA ALA A 251 6.49 14.05 -18.00
C ALA A 251 7.88 13.43 -17.77
N ASP A 252 8.24 13.08 -16.54
CA ASP A 252 9.57 12.54 -16.23
C ASP A 252 9.67 11.06 -16.65
N PRO A 253 10.52 10.71 -17.64
CA PRO A 253 10.59 9.33 -18.16
C PRO A 253 11.18 8.33 -17.17
N ARG A 254 11.79 8.80 -16.08
CA ARG A 254 12.33 7.94 -15.03
C ARG A 254 11.23 7.37 -14.14
N LEU A 255 10.06 8.04 -14.07
CA LEU A 255 8.90 7.61 -13.30
C LEU A 255 7.83 7.04 -14.22
N GLU A 256 7.09 6.05 -13.74
CA GLU A 256 5.85 5.65 -14.37
C GLU A 256 4.69 6.23 -13.58
N ALA A 257 4.13 7.34 -14.07
CA ALA A 257 3.10 8.08 -13.39
C ALA A 257 1.86 8.28 -14.26
N LEU A 258 0.69 8.28 -13.63
CA LEU A 258 -0.60 8.49 -14.27
C LEU A 258 -1.34 9.64 -13.57
N PRO A 259 -2.18 10.39 -14.30
CA PRO A 259 -2.99 11.43 -13.68
C PRO A 259 -4.01 10.81 -12.72
N ALA A 260 -4.32 11.55 -11.65
CA ALA A 260 -5.36 11.17 -10.69
C ALA A 260 -6.22 12.39 -10.32
N ARG A 261 -7.40 12.13 -9.74
CA ARG A 261 -8.32 13.14 -9.21
C ARG A 261 -8.71 12.77 -7.79
N PRO A 262 -9.00 13.73 -6.90
CA PRO A 262 -9.36 13.45 -5.52
C PRO A 262 -10.60 12.56 -5.39
N ASP A 263 -11.53 12.63 -6.36
CA ASP A 263 -12.76 11.85 -6.39
C ASP A 263 -12.65 10.48 -7.06
N ASP A 264 -11.51 10.16 -7.69
CA ASP A 264 -11.30 8.86 -8.29
C ASP A 264 -11.36 7.77 -7.22
N ARG A 265 -11.90 6.61 -7.57
CA ARG A 265 -11.91 5.45 -6.68
C ARG A 265 -10.52 4.87 -6.55
N LEU A 266 -10.16 4.43 -5.35
CA LEU A 266 -8.87 3.77 -5.07
C LEU A 266 -8.73 2.46 -5.84
N THR A 267 -9.83 1.71 -5.95
CA THR A 267 -9.85 0.43 -6.62
C THR A 267 -10.96 0.40 -7.67
N ARG A 268 -10.64 -0.13 -8.82
CA ARG A 268 -11.61 -0.52 -9.84
C ARG A 268 -11.73 -2.03 -9.81
N VAL A 269 -12.88 -2.51 -9.44
CA VAL A 269 -13.20 -3.94 -9.56
C VAL A 269 -13.60 -4.18 -11.00
N GLU A 270 -12.88 -5.05 -11.69
CA GLU A 270 -13.23 -5.46 -13.04
C GLU A 270 -14.65 -6.07 -13.07
N ASP A 271 -15.40 -5.76 -14.12
CA ASP A 271 -16.80 -6.18 -14.23
C ASP A 271 -16.97 -7.70 -14.07
N TRP A 272 -16.04 -8.50 -14.60
CA TRP A 272 -16.06 -9.96 -14.49
C TRP A 272 -15.80 -10.45 -13.05
N VAL A 273 -14.87 -9.83 -12.30
CA VAL A 273 -14.63 -10.13 -10.87
C VAL A 273 -15.88 -9.81 -10.06
N SER A 274 -16.48 -8.64 -10.32
CA SER A 274 -17.74 -8.21 -9.71
C SER A 274 -18.88 -9.18 -10.00
N ALA A 275 -18.99 -9.64 -11.24
CA ALA A 275 -20.03 -10.60 -11.65
C ALA A 275 -19.83 -11.97 -10.99
N TRP A 276 -18.61 -12.47 -10.94
CA TRP A 276 -18.30 -13.75 -10.26
C TRP A 276 -18.54 -13.68 -8.76
N ALA A 277 -18.08 -12.61 -8.10
CA ALA A 277 -18.34 -12.40 -6.68
C ALA A 277 -19.85 -12.27 -6.40
N GLY A 278 -20.61 -11.61 -7.28
CA GLY A 278 -22.06 -11.52 -7.20
C GLY A 278 -22.73 -12.88 -7.30
N GLN A 279 -22.38 -13.69 -8.31
CA GLN A 279 -22.91 -15.04 -8.47
C GLN A 279 -22.54 -15.98 -7.29
N ALA A 280 -21.33 -15.85 -6.77
CA ALA A 280 -20.90 -16.60 -5.60
C ALA A 280 -21.67 -16.18 -4.34
N ALA A 281 -21.91 -14.87 -4.16
CA ALA A 281 -22.73 -14.39 -3.05
C ALA A 281 -24.17 -14.93 -3.13
N ASP A 282 -24.78 -14.97 -4.31
CA ASP A 282 -26.12 -15.56 -4.50
C ASP A 282 -26.13 -17.07 -4.17
N ARG A 283 -25.09 -17.81 -4.57
CA ARG A 283 -24.95 -19.24 -4.20
C ARG A 283 -24.75 -19.43 -2.70
N LEU A 284 -23.96 -18.58 -2.06
CA LEU A 284 -23.75 -18.61 -0.61
C LEU A 284 -25.03 -18.34 0.14
N LEU A 285 -25.83 -17.36 -0.29
CA LEU A 285 -27.14 -17.09 0.28
C LEU A 285 -28.12 -18.25 0.08
N ALA A 286 -28.06 -18.95 -1.03
CA ALA A 286 -28.94 -20.08 -1.33
C ALA A 286 -28.49 -21.39 -0.62
N ALA A 287 -27.21 -21.73 -0.68
CA ALA A 287 -26.68 -23.06 -0.32
C ALA A 287 -25.67 -23.04 0.84
N GLY A 288 -25.30 -21.87 1.39
CA GLY A 288 -24.30 -21.74 2.47
C GLY A 288 -22.86 -21.98 2.04
N GLN A 289 -22.63 -22.34 0.78
CA GLN A 289 -21.29 -22.54 0.22
C GLN A 289 -21.23 -22.15 -1.26
N ALA A 290 -20.06 -21.72 -1.70
CA ALA A 290 -19.78 -21.41 -3.10
C ALA A 290 -18.34 -21.75 -3.46
N THR A 291 -18.12 -22.06 -4.73
CA THR A 291 -16.78 -22.27 -5.30
C THR A 291 -16.68 -21.46 -6.57
N ILE A 292 -15.59 -20.73 -6.70
CA ILE A 292 -15.21 -19.98 -7.90
C ILE A 292 -13.91 -20.61 -8.40
N THR A 293 -13.89 -21.11 -9.61
CA THR A 293 -12.69 -21.69 -10.24
C THR A 293 -12.22 -20.75 -11.34
N THR A 294 -10.93 -20.47 -11.34
CA THR A 294 -10.21 -19.68 -12.34
C THR A 294 -9.12 -20.54 -12.95
N SER A 295 -8.45 -20.03 -13.98
CA SER A 295 -7.26 -20.66 -14.56
C SER A 295 -6.06 -20.74 -13.60
N ARG A 296 -6.09 -20.01 -12.47
CA ARG A 296 -5.02 -20.00 -11.46
C ARG A 296 -5.36 -20.74 -10.17
N GLY A 297 -6.54 -21.27 -10.07
CA GLY A 297 -6.96 -21.99 -8.86
C GLY A 297 -8.41 -21.73 -8.51
N THR A 298 -8.74 -21.94 -7.24
CA THR A 298 -10.10 -21.97 -6.76
C THR A 298 -10.26 -21.18 -5.47
N VAL A 299 -11.30 -20.33 -5.42
CA VAL A 299 -11.80 -19.73 -4.17
C VAL A 299 -12.96 -20.59 -3.67
N ARG A 300 -12.84 -21.12 -2.46
CA ARG A 300 -13.92 -21.79 -1.72
C ARG A 300 -14.43 -20.85 -0.65
N ALA A 301 -15.74 -20.72 -0.53
CA ALA A 301 -16.37 -19.88 0.47
C ALA A 301 -17.48 -20.62 1.20
N ARG A 302 -17.62 -20.36 2.50
CA ARG A 302 -18.67 -20.89 3.36
C ARG A 302 -19.30 -19.78 4.17
N LEU A 303 -20.62 -19.77 4.23
CA LEU A 303 -21.42 -18.78 4.95
C LEU A 303 -22.05 -19.41 6.19
N ALA A 304 -21.75 -18.86 7.36
CA ALA A 304 -22.58 -19.03 8.55
C ALA A 304 -23.47 -17.80 8.68
N ARG A 305 -24.76 -17.95 8.47
CA ARG A 305 -25.72 -16.83 8.48
C ARG A 305 -25.83 -16.18 9.86
N PRO A 306 -26.05 -14.85 9.93
CA PRO A 306 -26.44 -14.19 11.16
C PRO A 306 -27.71 -14.81 11.74
N GLY A 307 -27.79 -14.90 13.05
CA GLY A 307 -28.99 -15.35 13.77
C GLY A 307 -29.35 -14.39 14.90
N PRO A 308 -30.48 -14.56 15.58
CA PRO A 308 -30.89 -13.70 16.68
C PRO A 308 -29.76 -13.60 17.72
N GLY A 309 -29.20 -12.39 17.93
CA GLY A 309 -28.11 -12.14 18.87
C GLY A 309 -26.75 -12.76 18.50
N ARG A 310 -26.54 -13.19 17.26
CA ARG A 310 -25.26 -13.74 16.76
C ARG A 310 -24.90 -13.14 15.42
N SER A 311 -23.68 -12.65 15.30
CA SER A 311 -23.09 -12.25 14.01
C SER A 311 -22.92 -13.47 13.12
N GLY A 312 -23.12 -13.29 11.82
CA GLY A 312 -22.74 -14.28 10.82
C GLY A 312 -21.23 -14.28 10.56
N SER A 313 -20.76 -15.25 9.80
CA SER A 313 -19.38 -15.25 9.33
C SER A 313 -19.27 -15.79 7.90
N LEU A 314 -18.35 -15.23 7.14
CA LEU A 314 -17.91 -15.72 5.85
C LEU A 314 -16.47 -16.19 5.99
N SER A 315 -16.20 -17.46 5.71
CA SER A 315 -14.84 -17.97 5.54
C SER A 315 -14.55 -18.13 4.06
N THR A 316 -13.39 -17.67 3.63
CA THR A 316 -12.87 -17.88 2.26
C THR A 316 -11.52 -18.56 2.31
N GLU A 317 -11.28 -19.45 1.38
CA GLU A 317 -10.01 -20.14 1.15
C GLU A 317 -9.66 -20.00 -0.33
N SER A 318 -8.52 -19.41 -0.65
CA SER A 318 -7.97 -19.39 -1.99
C SER A 318 -6.90 -20.48 -2.12
N VAL A 319 -7.02 -21.29 -3.15
CA VAL A 319 -6.11 -22.41 -3.44
C VAL A 319 -5.63 -22.25 -4.87
N SER A 320 -4.34 -21.92 -5.05
CA SER A 320 -3.69 -21.93 -6.37
C SER A 320 -3.18 -23.33 -6.71
N ASP A 321 -2.68 -23.49 -7.94
CA ASP A 321 -2.03 -24.73 -8.38
C ASP A 321 -0.79 -25.06 -7.54
N ASN A 322 -0.20 -24.09 -6.84
CA ASN A 322 0.95 -24.25 -5.95
C ASN A 322 0.58 -24.47 -4.47
N GLY A 323 -0.71 -24.56 -4.12
CA GLY A 323 -1.20 -24.76 -2.76
C GLY A 323 -2.14 -23.66 -2.26
N VAL A 324 -2.41 -23.66 -0.95
CA VAL A 324 -3.29 -22.64 -0.33
C VAL A 324 -2.57 -21.30 -0.26
N ASN A 325 -3.13 -20.28 -0.90
CA ASN A 325 -2.56 -18.93 -0.93
C ASN A 325 -3.05 -18.07 0.25
N GLY A 326 -4.25 -18.32 0.75
CA GLY A 326 -4.80 -17.54 1.84
C GLY A 326 -6.14 -18.07 2.37
N THR A 327 -6.39 -17.76 3.63
CA THR A 327 -7.69 -17.95 4.27
C THR A 327 -8.10 -16.66 4.94
N SER A 328 -9.37 -16.30 4.86
CA SER A 328 -9.91 -15.17 5.62
C SER A 328 -11.23 -15.53 6.28
N ASN A 329 -11.51 -14.88 7.42
CA ASN A 329 -12.79 -14.93 8.08
C ASN A 329 -13.31 -13.51 8.27
N THR A 330 -14.50 -13.24 7.76
CA THR A 330 -15.15 -11.93 7.85
C THR A 330 -16.40 -12.05 8.72
N CYS A 331 -16.56 -11.20 9.72
CA CYS A 331 -17.80 -11.06 10.47
C CYS A 331 -18.86 -10.35 9.63
N LEU A 332 -20.10 -10.84 9.67
CA LEU A 332 -21.23 -10.32 8.93
C LEU A 332 -22.30 -9.84 9.92
N ASN A 333 -22.76 -8.60 9.76
CA ASN A 333 -23.69 -7.96 10.70
C ASN A 333 -24.88 -7.31 9.99
N ALA A 334 -25.14 -7.62 8.73
CA ALA A 334 -26.22 -7.00 7.98
C ALA A 334 -27.60 -7.43 8.45
N ASP A 335 -28.50 -6.48 8.65
CA ASP A 335 -29.88 -6.69 9.08
C ASP A 335 -30.83 -7.04 7.93
N THR A 336 -30.38 -6.91 6.68
CA THR A 336 -31.17 -7.20 5.49
C THR A 336 -30.46 -8.16 4.56
N GLU A 337 -31.21 -8.93 3.76
CA GLU A 337 -30.61 -9.85 2.79
C GLU A 337 -29.79 -9.14 1.73
N ALA A 338 -30.21 -7.95 1.28
CA ALA A 338 -29.44 -7.13 0.35
C ALA A 338 -28.13 -6.62 0.96
N GLY A 339 -28.17 -6.17 2.22
CA GLY A 339 -26.97 -5.78 2.98
C GLY A 339 -26.02 -6.96 3.18
N LEU A 340 -26.56 -8.12 3.56
CA LEU A 340 -25.80 -9.35 3.73
C LEU A 340 -25.13 -9.79 2.41
N ARG A 341 -25.82 -9.68 1.29
CA ARG A 341 -25.27 -9.96 -0.05
C ARG A 341 -24.06 -9.08 -0.35
N GLU A 342 -24.14 -7.80 -0.03
CA GLU A 342 -23.01 -6.87 -0.26
C GLU A 342 -21.84 -7.10 0.71
N GLU A 343 -22.11 -7.41 1.99
CA GLU A 343 -21.08 -7.79 2.95
C GLU A 343 -20.34 -9.08 2.56
N ILE A 344 -21.04 -10.05 1.93
CA ILE A 344 -20.44 -11.26 1.38
C ILE A 344 -19.63 -10.97 0.12
N ARG A 345 -20.14 -10.11 -0.77
CA ARG A 345 -19.53 -9.83 -2.07
C ARG A 345 -18.13 -9.22 -1.95
N ARG A 346 -17.94 -8.32 -1.00
CA ARG A 346 -16.66 -7.61 -0.82
C ARG A 346 -15.47 -8.54 -0.52
N PRO A 347 -15.51 -9.41 0.50
CA PRO A 347 -14.43 -10.36 0.75
C PRO A 347 -14.17 -11.31 -0.41
N LEU A 348 -15.23 -11.71 -1.14
CA LEU A 348 -15.09 -12.58 -2.32
C LEU A 348 -14.33 -11.88 -3.45
N ILE A 349 -14.56 -10.59 -3.66
CA ILE A 349 -13.80 -9.79 -4.63
C ILE A 349 -12.32 -9.84 -4.29
N TRP A 350 -11.95 -9.61 -3.03
CA TRP A 350 -10.56 -9.64 -2.60
C TRP A 350 -9.95 -11.04 -2.72
N ALA A 351 -10.67 -12.09 -2.30
CA ALA A 351 -10.21 -13.47 -2.44
C ALA A 351 -10.00 -13.89 -3.91
N ILE A 352 -10.80 -13.37 -4.83
CA ILE A 352 -10.61 -13.59 -6.28
C ILE A 352 -9.40 -12.81 -6.77
N ILE A 353 -9.26 -11.54 -6.36
CA ILE A 353 -8.12 -10.70 -6.74
C ILE A 353 -6.82 -11.31 -6.25
N ASP A 354 -6.75 -11.74 -4.99
CA ASP A 354 -5.57 -12.39 -4.42
C ASP A 354 -5.20 -13.67 -5.17
N LEU A 355 -6.19 -14.49 -5.54
CA LEU A 355 -5.94 -15.71 -6.31
C LEU A 355 -5.40 -15.42 -7.70
N VAL A 356 -5.91 -14.37 -8.35
CA VAL A 356 -5.55 -14.05 -9.74
C VAL A 356 -4.41 -13.04 -9.83
N GLY A 357 -4.10 -12.33 -8.75
CA GLY A 357 -3.06 -11.28 -8.66
C GLY A 357 -1.76 -11.71 -8.00
N GLY A 358 -1.75 -12.86 -7.31
CA GLY A 358 -0.59 -13.43 -6.60
C GLY A 358 0.42 -14.17 -7.47
#